data_0b8d485dff4bb5f19bad23755b751f2b
#
_entry.id   0b8d485dff4bb5f19bad23755b751f2b
#
_cell.length_a   1.000
_cell.length_b   1.000
_cell.length_c   1.000
_cell.angle_alpha   90.00
_cell.angle_beta   90.00
_cell.angle_gamma   90.00
#
_symmetry.space_group_name_H-M   'P 1'
#
loop_
_entity.id
_entity.type
_entity.pdbx_description
1 polymer ?
#
loop_
_entity_poly.entity_id
_entity_poly.type
_entity_poly.pdbx_seq_one_letter_code
_entity_poly.pdbx_strand_id
1 'polypeptide(L)'
;MVGRRSLTPRRAVALAILALVAPTVVAGVSHALAGGDAAVGESGGQSVENLTIVTAQGRSPEVASDPGGIEIVNTTSKERVWSHDEDRCLRYYDAEPVDNSTLLITANCERDTGGRMRLAMEYDWRADTVDRAFRIPWDTHDVDKLGSHRYAVADIADQTAYVYNYTADDTDEWASFRDHSVKNGWRGGYVWEYDFTRHFPESDGGEEGYDGDYTHLNDVDAVGGDEAFLLSPRDFNRVVLVNRSRKEVEWTLGSQDDTSVIHGQHHPALLSRDPPTVLVGDSLNHRVVEYRRVADEDGDATDEDGDGWVRTWTYIGMDVGGLNWPRDVHRLPNGNTLVMDTGNDRVLEVAPNGTTVWTYETMPNPYDVDRYAHGEQPRGPTARELRTGNATGTPATGTGSVSVIDRYHRLAGWVLPAWVGKPAFLGLVGAGVLAVGWALTEAGLRVRRRL
;
A
#
# COMPACT_ATOMS: atom_id res chain seq x y z
N MET A 1 50.17 -38.72 -6.06
CA MET A 1 48.73 -39.10 -5.98
C MET A 1 48.10 -38.43 -4.79
N VAL A 2 47.37 -37.33 -4.99
CA VAL A 2 46.66 -36.67 -3.90
C VAL A 2 45.32 -37.40 -3.74
N GLY A 3 45.17 -38.13 -2.62
CA GLY A 3 43.96 -38.89 -2.31
C GLY A 3 42.75 -37.99 -2.21
N ARG A 4 41.72 -38.16 -3.07
CA ARG A 4 40.43 -37.55 -2.95
C ARG A 4 39.77 -38.06 -1.64
N ARG A 5 39.79 -37.24 -0.57
CA ARG A 5 39.03 -37.54 0.62
C ARG A 5 37.54 -37.37 0.28
N SER A 6 36.79 -38.45 0.20
CA SER A 6 35.32 -38.41 0.05
C SER A 6 34.71 -37.74 1.27
N LEU A 7 33.83 -36.74 1.03
CA LEU A 7 33.06 -36.10 2.09
C LEU A 7 32.15 -37.13 2.77
N THR A 8 32.20 -37.22 4.08
CA THR A 8 31.23 -38.06 4.81
C THR A 8 29.80 -37.46 4.62
N PRO A 9 28.72 -38.26 4.61
CA PRO A 9 27.35 -37.77 4.45
C PRO A 9 27.00 -36.62 5.40
N ARG A 10 27.46 -36.69 6.65
CA ARG A 10 27.27 -35.61 7.65
C ARG A 10 27.91 -34.29 7.24
N ARG A 11 29.12 -34.35 6.72
CA ARG A 11 29.82 -33.14 6.23
C ARG A 11 29.18 -32.56 4.98
N ALA A 12 28.65 -33.43 4.12
CA ALA A 12 27.94 -32.99 2.92
C ALA A 12 26.64 -32.26 3.28
N VAL A 13 25.85 -32.78 4.24
CA VAL A 13 24.63 -32.10 4.70
C VAL A 13 24.95 -30.80 5.43
N ALA A 14 25.95 -30.76 6.29
CA ALA A 14 26.38 -29.53 6.97
C ALA A 14 26.82 -28.45 5.97
N LEU A 15 27.58 -28.81 4.94
CA LEU A 15 27.98 -27.88 3.87
C LEU A 15 26.81 -27.40 3.03
N ALA A 16 25.82 -28.25 2.76
CA ALA A 16 24.61 -27.85 2.05
C ALA A 16 23.77 -26.86 2.87
N ILE A 17 23.62 -27.09 4.18
CA ILE A 17 22.96 -26.14 5.08
C ILE A 17 23.70 -24.80 5.11
N LEU A 18 25.01 -24.80 5.24
CA LEU A 18 25.81 -23.59 5.22
C LEU A 18 25.68 -22.82 3.88
N ALA A 19 25.67 -23.53 2.76
CA ALA A 19 25.48 -22.90 1.44
C ALA A 19 24.09 -22.27 1.29
N LEU A 20 23.05 -22.86 1.87
CA LEU A 20 21.70 -22.32 1.85
C LEU A 20 21.51 -21.09 2.77
N VAL A 21 22.28 -21.03 3.86
CA VAL A 21 22.24 -19.89 4.80
C VAL A 21 23.20 -18.75 4.37
N ALA A 22 24.16 -19.03 3.50
CA ALA A 22 25.14 -18.03 3.06
C ALA A 22 24.50 -16.73 2.48
N PRO A 23 23.44 -16.77 1.65
CA PRO A 23 22.77 -15.55 1.17
C PRO A 23 22.23 -14.69 2.30
N THR A 24 21.68 -15.30 3.37
CA THR A 24 21.18 -14.59 4.56
C THR A 24 22.30 -13.88 5.30
N VAL A 25 23.46 -14.54 5.47
CA VAL A 25 24.62 -13.94 6.13
C VAL A 25 25.19 -12.78 5.30
N VAL A 26 25.27 -12.96 3.99
CA VAL A 26 25.75 -11.90 3.08
C VAL A 26 24.80 -10.70 3.11
N ALA A 27 23.49 -10.92 3.03
CA ALA A 27 22.50 -9.85 3.10
C ALA A 27 22.58 -9.08 4.43
N GLY A 28 22.70 -9.78 5.56
CA GLY A 28 22.86 -9.14 6.87
C GLY A 28 24.13 -8.33 7.01
N VAL A 29 25.25 -8.82 6.48
CA VAL A 29 26.52 -8.06 6.47
C VAL A 29 26.42 -6.85 5.54
N SER A 30 25.84 -6.99 4.35
CA SER A 30 25.65 -5.88 3.42
C SER A 30 24.75 -4.80 4.04
N HIS A 31 23.65 -5.19 4.70
CA HIS A 31 22.77 -4.26 5.40
C HIS A 31 23.50 -3.51 6.52
N ALA A 32 24.26 -4.23 7.36
CA ALA A 32 25.05 -3.62 8.42
C ALA A 32 26.17 -2.67 7.92
N LEU A 33 26.70 -2.90 6.71
CA LEU A 33 27.71 -2.04 6.09
C LEU A 33 27.09 -0.86 5.32
N ALA A 34 25.84 -0.99 4.86
CA ALA A 34 25.12 0.06 4.15
C ALA A 34 24.43 1.09 5.08
N GLY A 35 24.43 0.84 6.39
CA GLY A 35 23.92 1.75 7.41
C GLY A 35 24.80 2.99 7.63
N GLY A 36 25.14 3.70 6.57
CA GLY A 36 25.72 5.03 6.58
C GLY A 36 24.79 5.93 5.77
N ASP A 37 24.41 7.06 6.35
CA ASP A 37 23.58 8.09 5.72
C ASP A 37 23.97 8.30 4.26
N ALA A 38 23.11 7.88 3.34
CA ALA A 38 23.26 8.29 1.95
C ALA A 38 23.09 9.82 1.95
N ALA A 39 24.12 10.54 1.51
CA ALA A 39 24.11 11.99 1.46
C ALA A 39 22.85 12.45 0.71
N VAL A 40 21.97 13.13 1.42
CA VAL A 40 20.80 13.79 0.84
C VAL A 40 21.35 14.90 -0.07
N GLY A 41 21.04 14.83 -1.37
CA GLY A 41 21.40 15.89 -2.31
C GLY A 41 20.76 17.21 -1.88
N GLU A 42 21.44 18.36 -2.11
CA GLU A 42 20.86 19.66 -1.83
C GLU A 42 19.50 19.82 -2.54
N SER A 43 18.42 19.89 -1.78
CA SER A 43 17.04 19.97 -2.27
C SER A 43 16.67 21.32 -2.94
N GLY A 44 17.60 22.29 -2.93
CA GLY A 44 17.38 23.63 -3.43
C GLY A 44 17.32 23.72 -4.96
N GLY A 45 16.10 23.85 -5.52
CA GLY A 45 15.88 24.21 -6.92
C GLY A 45 15.52 23.08 -7.88
N GLN A 46 15.29 21.87 -7.41
CA GLN A 46 14.86 20.76 -8.26
C GLN A 46 13.38 20.90 -8.65
N SER A 47 13.06 20.73 -9.94
CA SER A 47 11.68 20.73 -10.44
C SER A 47 10.95 19.49 -9.92
N VAL A 48 9.71 19.67 -9.49
CA VAL A 48 8.85 18.57 -9.04
C VAL A 48 8.37 17.65 -10.18
N GLU A 49 8.52 18.07 -11.42
CA GLU A 49 8.10 17.34 -12.64
C GLU A 49 8.64 15.90 -12.73
N ASN A 50 9.83 15.67 -12.16
CA ASN A 50 10.52 14.39 -12.21
C ASN A 50 10.67 13.75 -10.82
N LEU A 51 9.77 14.02 -9.89
CA LEU A 51 9.81 13.48 -8.56
C LEU A 51 8.71 12.43 -8.34
N THR A 52 9.05 11.41 -7.60
CA THR A 52 8.13 10.38 -7.09
C THR A 52 8.21 10.39 -5.58
N ILE A 53 7.06 10.44 -4.92
CA ILE A 53 6.92 10.30 -3.48
C ILE A 53 6.60 8.84 -3.19
N VAL A 54 7.14 8.30 -2.12
CA VAL A 54 6.87 6.93 -1.65
C VAL A 54 6.77 6.96 -0.15
N THR A 55 5.72 6.39 0.40
CA THR A 55 5.59 6.15 1.83
C THR A 55 5.82 4.69 2.19
N ALA A 56 6.23 4.43 3.42
CA ALA A 56 6.38 3.08 3.93
C ALA A 56 5.96 2.96 5.39
N GLN A 57 5.33 1.84 5.71
CA GLN A 57 4.95 1.50 7.08
C GLN A 57 6.08 0.88 7.89
N GLY A 58 7.18 0.45 7.25
CA GLY A 58 8.18 -0.39 7.89
C GLY A 58 7.65 -1.79 8.21
N ARG A 59 8.51 -2.69 8.74
CA ARG A 59 8.13 -4.09 8.97
C ARG A 59 7.62 -4.41 10.37
N SER A 60 8.06 -3.71 11.39
CA SER A 60 7.56 -3.93 12.75
C SER A 60 7.69 -2.69 13.62
N PRO A 61 6.60 -2.19 14.21
CA PRO A 61 6.67 -1.09 15.15
C PRO A 61 7.31 -1.46 16.50
N GLU A 62 7.50 -2.76 16.76
CA GLU A 62 8.08 -3.27 18.00
C GLU A 62 9.59 -3.49 17.88
N VAL A 63 10.09 -3.56 16.65
CA VAL A 63 11.52 -3.69 16.35
C VAL A 63 11.97 -2.35 15.75
N ALA A 64 12.49 -1.48 16.60
CA ALA A 64 13.00 -0.14 16.22
C ALA A 64 14.10 -0.14 15.13
N SER A 65 14.42 -1.30 14.56
CA SER A 65 15.45 -1.47 13.53
C SER A 65 14.93 -1.29 12.10
N ASP A 66 13.62 -1.08 11.89
CA ASP A 66 13.04 -0.99 10.55
C ASP A 66 11.79 -0.09 10.56
N PRO A 67 11.95 1.20 10.91
CA PRO A 67 10.85 2.16 10.91
C PRO A 67 10.32 2.38 9.49
N GLY A 68 9.09 2.86 9.38
CA GLY A 68 8.57 3.44 8.15
C GLY A 68 9.23 4.78 7.84
N GLY A 69 8.92 5.33 6.70
CA GLY A 69 9.45 6.63 6.28
C GLY A 69 8.77 7.13 5.01
N ILE A 70 9.26 8.28 4.55
CA ILE A 70 8.89 8.86 3.26
C ILE A 70 10.18 9.06 2.47
N GLU A 71 10.13 8.73 1.18
CA GLU A 71 11.19 9.03 0.22
C GLU A 71 10.65 9.90 -0.91
N ILE A 72 11.40 10.93 -1.28
CA ILE A 72 11.22 11.62 -2.57
C ILE A 72 12.40 11.25 -3.45
N VAL A 73 12.10 10.63 -4.59
CA VAL A 73 13.14 10.15 -5.52
C VAL A 73 13.03 10.85 -6.87
N ASN A 74 14.17 11.09 -7.49
CA ASN A 74 14.18 11.53 -8.88
C ASN A 74 13.78 10.36 -9.78
N THR A 75 12.69 10.50 -10.52
CA THR A 75 12.14 9.44 -11.37
C THR A 75 13.12 8.95 -12.43
N THR A 76 13.94 9.86 -12.99
CA THR A 76 14.87 9.54 -14.08
C THR A 76 16.15 8.89 -13.55
N SER A 77 16.83 9.50 -12.56
CA SER A 77 18.08 8.99 -12.03
C SER A 77 17.91 7.89 -10.99
N LYS A 78 16.70 7.77 -10.41
CA LYS A 78 16.37 6.89 -9.27
C LYS A 78 17.15 7.22 -7.98
N GLU A 79 17.71 8.43 -7.92
CA GLU A 79 18.41 8.91 -6.74
C GLU A 79 17.40 9.47 -5.73
N ARG A 80 17.57 9.13 -4.47
CA ARG A 80 16.79 9.72 -3.39
C ARG A 80 17.19 11.18 -3.20
N VAL A 81 16.22 12.07 -3.34
CA VAL A 81 16.38 13.52 -3.24
C VAL A 81 16.16 13.98 -1.81
N TRP A 82 15.24 13.35 -1.12
CA TRP A 82 14.88 13.64 0.25
C TRP A 82 14.31 12.39 0.92
N SER A 83 14.45 12.29 2.22
CA SER A 83 13.80 11.26 3.03
C SER A 83 13.46 11.80 4.40
N HIS A 84 12.39 11.27 4.97
CA HIS A 84 11.90 11.60 6.28
C HIS A 84 11.58 10.32 7.05
N ASP A 85 12.29 10.10 8.13
CA ASP A 85 12.17 8.97 9.03
C ASP A 85 12.35 9.46 10.48
N GLU A 86 11.43 10.31 10.95
CA GLU A 86 11.51 10.83 12.32
C GLU A 86 11.46 9.69 13.35
N ASP A 87 12.33 9.71 14.33
CA ASP A 87 12.40 8.77 15.46
C ASP A 87 11.05 8.57 16.18
N ARG A 88 10.14 9.53 16.03
CA ARG A 88 8.82 9.55 16.70
C ARG A 88 7.68 9.00 15.85
N CYS A 89 7.82 8.98 14.51
CA CYS A 89 6.81 8.48 13.60
C CYS A 89 7.27 7.16 12.99
N LEU A 90 6.59 6.08 13.37
CA LEU A 90 7.02 4.71 13.07
C LEU A 90 6.43 4.15 11.79
N ARG A 91 5.33 4.77 11.28
CA ARG A 91 4.63 4.33 10.08
C ARG A 91 4.07 5.53 9.34
N TYR A 92 4.25 5.53 8.05
CA TYR A 92 3.67 6.50 7.13
C TYR A 92 2.73 5.75 6.19
N TYR A 93 1.53 6.29 6.02
CA TYR A 93 0.48 5.63 5.25
C TYR A 93 0.29 6.33 3.92
N ASP A 94 0.15 7.62 3.94
CA ASP A 94 -0.16 8.43 2.81
C ASP A 94 0.69 9.71 2.80
N ALA A 95 1.02 10.26 1.60
CA ALA A 95 1.75 11.51 1.46
C ALA A 95 1.44 12.21 0.13
N GLU A 96 0.38 13.02 0.13
CA GLU A 96 -0.08 13.76 -1.04
C GLU A 96 0.66 15.09 -1.25
N PRO A 97 1.02 15.45 -2.49
CA PRO A 97 1.53 16.77 -2.79
C PRO A 97 0.42 17.85 -2.75
N VAL A 98 0.50 18.75 -1.78
CA VAL A 98 -0.39 19.92 -1.67
C VAL A 98 0.02 21.04 -2.61
N ASP A 99 1.33 21.27 -2.72
CA ASP A 99 1.96 22.23 -3.63
C ASP A 99 3.41 21.79 -3.94
N ASN A 100 4.26 22.70 -4.45
CA ASN A 100 5.62 22.35 -4.88
C ASN A 100 6.60 22.06 -3.74
N SER A 101 6.21 22.25 -2.49
CA SER A 101 7.05 22.01 -1.30
C SER A 101 6.33 21.35 -0.14
N THR A 102 5.01 21.38 -0.13
CA THR A 102 4.19 20.88 0.97
C THR A 102 3.57 19.53 0.62
N LEU A 103 3.71 18.56 1.52
CA LEU A 103 3.02 17.28 1.52
C LEU A 103 1.96 17.27 2.63
N LEU A 104 0.79 16.69 2.38
CA LEU A 104 -0.12 16.24 3.41
C LEU A 104 0.26 14.79 3.75
N ILE A 105 0.63 14.55 4.99
CA ILE A 105 1.19 13.25 5.43
C ILE A 105 0.28 12.64 6.48
N THR A 106 -0.07 11.37 6.32
CA THR A 106 -0.76 10.57 7.34
C THR A 106 0.22 9.61 8.00
N ALA A 107 0.44 9.77 9.33
CA ALA A 107 1.46 9.00 10.05
C ALA A 107 1.00 8.53 11.45
N ASN A 108 1.61 7.44 11.91
CA ASN A 108 1.47 6.93 13.28
C ASN A 108 2.72 7.27 14.09
N CYS A 109 2.58 8.14 15.07
CA CYS A 109 3.67 8.69 15.85
C CYS A 109 3.56 8.34 17.34
N GLU A 110 4.69 8.34 18.06
CA GLU A 110 4.74 8.15 19.49
C GLU A 110 4.53 9.47 20.25
N ARG A 111 3.87 9.40 21.40
CA ARG A 111 3.70 10.55 22.29
C ARG A 111 4.85 10.66 23.28
N ASP A 112 5.19 11.89 23.69
CA ASP A 112 6.16 12.13 24.78
C ASP A 112 5.75 11.48 26.11
N THR A 113 4.45 11.30 26.31
CA THR A 113 3.87 10.70 27.52
C THR A 113 3.70 9.19 27.45
N GLY A 114 4.19 8.57 26.35
CA GLY A 114 3.97 7.15 26.03
C GLY A 114 2.64 6.91 25.30
N GLY A 115 2.61 5.81 24.53
CA GLY A 115 1.49 5.46 23.63
C GLY A 115 1.64 6.11 22.25
N ARG A 116 0.72 5.75 21.35
CA ARG A 116 0.73 6.16 19.94
C ARG A 116 -0.41 7.12 19.64
N MET A 117 -0.26 7.88 18.57
CA MET A 117 -1.29 8.76 18.01
C MET A 117 -1.18 8.75 16.48
N ARG A 118 -2.30 9.00 15.83
CA ARG A 118 -2.35 9.21 14.39
C ARG A 118 -2.37 10.72 14.12
N LEU A 119 -1.56 11.16 13.16
CA LEU A 119 -1.45 12.55 12.74
C LEU A 119 -1.68 12.68 11.25
N ALA A 120 -2.36 13.76 10.86
CA ALA A 120 -2.22 14.36 9.55
C ALA A 120 -1.37 15.64 9.68
N MET A 121 -0.41 15.81 8.77
CA MET A 121 0.57 16.91 8.82
C MET A 121 0.72 17.54 7.44
N GLU A 122 0.63 18.87 7.36
CA GLU A 122 1.14 19.63 6.24
C GLU A 122 2.62 19.93 6.51
N TYR A 123 3.50 19.34 5.73
CA TYR A 123 4.94 19.34 5.91
C TYR A 123 5.65 19.95 4.72
N ASP A 124 6.36 21.07 4.93
CA ASP A 124 7.26 21.62 3.90
C ASP A 124 8.58 20.83 3.90
N TRP A 125 8.71 19.90 2.94
CA TRP A 125 9.88 19.03 2.83
C TRP A 125 11.15 19.76 2.35
N ARG A 126 11.02 20.97 1.79
CA ARG A 126 12.18 21.78 1.39
C ARG A 126 12.70 22.63 2.52
N ALA A 127 11.80 23.16 3.35
CA ALA A 127 12.14 23.95 4.54
C ALA A 127 12.39 23.06 5.77
N ASP A 128 12.01 21.77 5.71
CA ASP A 128 12.07 20.81 6.81
C ASP A 128 11.24 21.29 8.03
N THR A 129 9.99 21.74 7.76
CA THR A 129 9.10 22.30 8.77
C THR A 129 7.67 21.75 8.66
N VAL A 130 7.06 21.56 9.82
CA VAL A 130 5.62 21.28 9.91
C VAL A 130 4.86 22.59 9.91
N ASP A 131 4.09 22.86 8.85
CA ASP A 131 3.26 24.06 8.76
C ASP A 131 1.97 23.91 9.56
N ARG A 132 1.43 22.68 9.59
CA ARG A 132 0.24 22.32 10.36
C ARG A 132 0.30 20.85 10.72
N ALA A 133 -0.14 20.50 11.92
CA ALA A 133 -0.39 19.12 12.31
C ALA A 133 -1.65 19.01 13.15
N PHE A 134 -2.40 17.93 12.96
CA PHE A 134 -3.60 17.66 13.72
C PHE A 134 -3.79 16.15 13.94
N ARG A 135 -4.46 15.84 15.06
CA ARG A 135 -4.80 14.45 15.35
C ARG A 135 -5.96 14.00 14.48
N ILE A 136 -5.82 12.79 13.97
CA ILE A 136 -6.89 12.08 13.30
C ILE A 136 -7.26 10.83 14.10
N PRO A 137 -8.39 10.17 13.83
CA PRO A 137 -8.80 8.95 14.52
C PRO A 137 -7.73 7.88 14.53
N TRP A 138 -7.78 7.05 15.56
CA TRP A 138 -6.95 5.87 15.60
C TRP A 138 -7.29 4.96 14.42
N ASP A 139 -6.27 4.52 13.72
CA ASP A 139 -6.38 3.66 12.56
C ASP A 139 -6.96 4.32 11.29
N THR A 140 -6.65 5.59 11.07
CA THR A 140 -6.84 6.30 9.80
C THR A 140 -5.65 6.03 8.89
N HIS A 141 -5.89 5.65 7.65
CA HIS A 141 -4.81 5.41 6.69
C HIS A 141 -4.70 6.54 5.66
N ASP A 142 -5.78 7.25 5.41
CA ASP A 142 -5.88 8.20 4.35
C ASP A 142 -6.65 9.48 4.74
N VAL A 143 -6.17 10.63 4.27
CA VAL A 143 -6.72 11.97 4.52
C VAL A 143 -6.53 12.88 3.33
N ASP A 144 -7.61 13.24 2.64
CA ASP A 144 -7.66 14.15 1.50
C ASP A 144 -7.81 15.62 1.88
N LYS A 145 -7.06 16.52 1.24
CA LYS A 145 -7.22 17.97 1.43
C LYS A 145 -8.28 18.57 0.49
N LEU A 146 -9.42 18.98 1.03
CA LEU A 146 -10.53 19.57 0.28
C LEU A 146 -10.46 21.10 0.12
N GLY A 147 -9.49 21.75 0.73
CA GLY A 147 -9.31 23.20 0.70
C GLY A 147 -8.42 23.68 1.84
N SER A 148 -8.44 24.99 2.13
CA SER A 148 -7.49 25.57 3.10
C SER A 148 -7.61 25.02 4.51
N HIS A 149 -8.80 24.55 4.92
CA HIS A 149 -9.08 24.10 6.29
C HIS A 149 -10.01 22.89 6.36
N ARG A 150 -10.31 22.23 5.23
CA ARG A 150 -11.20 21.08 5.18
C ARG A 150 -10.45 19.86 4.68
N TYR A 151 -10.69 18.74 5.37
CA TYR A 151 -10.07 17.46 5.06
C TYR A 151 -11.15 16.37 5.06
N ALA A 152 -11.11 15.47 4.09
CA ALA A 152 -11.83 14.21 4.16
C ALA A 152 -10.94 13.20 4.90
N VAL A 153 -11.54 12.31 5.66
CA VAL A 153 -10.82 11.37 6.53
C VAL A 153 -11.49 10.00 6.47
N ALA A 154 -10.72 8.97 6.22
CA ALA A 154 -11.13 7.58 6.31
C ALA A 154 -10.91 7.05 7.73
N ASP A 155 -11.98 6.93 8.53
CA ASP A 155 -11.95 6.45 9.90
C ASP A 155 -12.30 4.97 9.99
N ILE A 156 -11.28 4.12 10.09
CA ILE A 156 -11.44 2.67 10.23
C ILE A 156 -12.07 2.34 11.58
N ALA A 157 -11.69 3.03 12.65
CA ALA A 157 -12.11 2.71 14.00
C ALA A 157 -13.61 2.96 14.26
N ASP A 158 -14.13 4.07 13.71
CA ASP A 158 -15.55 4.43 13.84
C ASP A 158 -16.38 4.07 12.58
N GLN A 159 -15.79 3.34 11.60
CA GLN A 159 -16.47 2.83 10.38
C GLN A 159 -17.06 3.96 9.52
N THR A 160 -16.42 5.13 9.48
CA THR A 160 -17.01 6.37 8.97
C THR A 160 -16.04 7.12 8.06
N ALA A 161 -16.53 7.59 6.90
CA ALA A 161 -15.88 8.67 6.18
C ALA A 161 -16.47 10.00 6.63
N TYR A 162 -15.62 10.99 6.89
CA TYR A 162 -16.13 12.31 7.30
C TYR A 162 -15.30 13.47 6.72
N VAL A 163 -15.91 14.65 6.67
CA VAL A 163 -15.21 15.90 6.37
C VAL A 163 -15.09 16.73 7.65
N TYR A 164 -13.86 17.04 7.97
CA TYR A 164 -13.53 17.89 9.12
C TYR A 164 -13.13 19.29 8.65
N ASN A 165 -13.64 20.31 9.33
CA ASN A 165 -13.26 21.70 9.11
C ASN A 165 -12.38 22.18 10.26
N TYR A 166 -11.10 22.37 9.98
CA TYR A 166 -10.11 22.84 10.92
C TYR A 166 -10.23 24.36 11.09
N THR A 167 -10.35 24.82 12.32
CA THR A 167 -10.29 26.27 12.63
C THR A 167 -8.93 26.64 13.19
N ALA A 168 -8.55 27.93 13.12
CA ALA A 168 -7.25 28.41 13.60
C ALA A 168 -7.01 28.14 15.10
N ASP A 169 -8.09 27.96 15.88
CA ASP A 169 -8.02 27.65 17.31
C ASP A 169 -7.57 26.21 17.58
N ASP A 170 -7.67 25.33 16.57
CA ASP A 170 -7.24 23.91 16.67
C ASP A 170 -5.73 23.74 16.41
N THR A 171 -5.04 24.77 15.88
CA THR A 171 -3.62 24.71 15.51
C THR A 171 -2.63 24.80 16.67
N ASP A 172 -3.07 25.21 17.85
CA ASP A 172 -2.25 25.20 19.08
C ASP A 172 -2.06 23.78 19.66
N GLU A 173 -2.68 22.77 19.07
CA GLU A 173 -2.62 21.40 19.57
C GLU A 173 -1.27 20.71 19.38
N TRP A 174 -0.40 21.14 18.47
CA TRP A 174 0.97 20.62 18.47
C TRP A 174 1.68 20.88 19.80
N ALA A 175 1.35 21.98 20.46
CA ALA A 175 1.82 22.30 21.81
C ALA A 175 0.99 21.60 22.91
N SER A 176 -0.27 21.23 22.66
CA SER A 176 -1.20 20.66 23.62
C SER A 176 -1.38 19.14 23.53
N PHE A 177 -0.58 18.44 22.75
CA PHE A 177 -0.56 16.97 22.63
C PHE A 177 -0.49 16.19 23.97
N ARG A 178 -0.58 16.90 25.06
CA ARG A 178 -0.30 16.34 26.39
C ARG A 178 -1.45 15.60 27.04
N ASP A 179 -2.71 15.85 26.69
CA ASP A 179 -3.74 15.26 27.54
C ASP A 179 -5.19 15.38 26.99
N HIS A 180 -5.63 14.56 26.02
CA HIS A 180 -7.09 14.38 25.88
C HIS A 180 -7.43 13.04 25.21
N SER A 181 -8.38 12.32 25.78
CA SER A 181 -9.00 11.14 25.20
C SER A 181 -9.74 11.51 23.92
N VAL A 182 -9.43 10.87 22.83
CA VAL A 182 -9.91 11.12 21.46
C VAL A 182 -11.44 11.18 21.34
N LYS A 183 -12.17 10.48 22.18
CA LYS A 183 -13.64 10.35 22.10
C LYS A 183 -14.46 11.61 22.36
N ASN A 184 -13.93 12.67 22.94
CA ASN A 184 -14.72 13.82 23.37
C ASN A 184 -14.41 15.18 22.72
N GLY A 185 -13.33 15.32 21.92
CA GLY A 185 -12.90 16.59 21.35
C GLY A 185 -13.28 16.83 19.89
N TRP A 186 -13.50 15.79 19.12
CA TRP A 186 -13.56 15.85 17.66
C TRP A 186 -14.92 16.20 17.06
N ARG A 187 -16.00 16.01 17.77
CA ARG A 187 -17.38 16.14 17.24
C ARG A 187 -17.82 17.57 16.88
N GLY A 188 -17.07 18.59 17.24
CA GLY A 188 -17.44 19.98 16.98
C GLY A 188 -17.13 20.50 15.57
N GLY A 189 -16.23 19.83 14.83
CA GLY A 189 -15.75 20.24 13.51
C GLY A 189 -16.27 19.45 12.31
N TYR A 190 -17.09 18.42 12.54
CA TYR A 190 -17.68 17.62 11.44
C TYR A 190 -18.67 18.46 10.64
N VAL A 191 -18.39 18.60 9.33
CA VAL A 191 -19.31 19.26 8.38
C VAL A 191 -20.05 18.25 7.50
N TRP A 192 -19.60 17.02 7.50
CA TRP A 192 -20.23 15.88 6.80
C TRP A 192 -19.71 14.56 7.39
N GLU A 193 -20.53 13.53 7.36
CA GLU A 193 -20.17 12.16 7.74
C GLU A 193 -20.96 11.14 6.94
N TYR A 194 -20.37 9.97 6.68
CA TYR A 194 -21.02 8.80 6.12
C TYR A 194 -20.65 7.58 6.97
N ASP A 195 -21.56 7.15 7.82
CA ASP A 195 -21.41 6.03 8.73
C ASP A 195 -21.89 4.75 8.05
N PHE A 196 -20.96 3.85 7.74
CA PHE A 196 -21.25 2.61 7.03
C PHE A 196 -22.20 1.69 7.79
N THR A 197 -22.19 1.71 9.11
CA THR A 197 -23.08 0.85 9.94
C THR A 197 -24.55 1.21 9.78
N ARG A 198 -24.87 2.40 9.26
CA ARG A 198 -26.23 2.86 8.99
C ARG A 198 -26.71 2.55 7.58
N HIS A 199 -25.79 2.23 6.67
CA HIS A 199 -26.09 2.08 5.25
C HIS A 199 -25.91 0.66 4.74
N PHE A 200 -25.09 -0.16 5.41
CA PHE A 200 -24.80 -1.53 5.02
C PHE A 200 -25.09 -2.49 6.18
N PRO A 201 -25.62 -3.70 5.90
CA PRO A 201 -25.83 -4.70 6.92
C PRO A 201 -24.49 -5.26 7.44
N GLU A 202 -24.48 -5.74 8.67
CA GLU A 202 -23.28 -6.30 9.32
C GLU A 202 -22.64 -7.45 8.53
N SER A 203 -23.45 -8.19 7.76
CA SER A 203 -23.00 -9.28 6.89
C SER A 203 -22.11 -8.83 5.71
N ASP A 204 -22.10 -7.54 5.39
CA ASP A 204 -21.32 -7.01 4.28
C ASP A 204 -19.85 -6.74 4.65
N GLY A 205 -19.51 -6.75 5.93
CA GLY A 205 -18.20 -6.38 6.44
C GLY A 205 -17.34 -7.54 6.94
N GLY A 206 -16.26 -7.18 7.63
CA GLY A 206 -15.31 -8.12 8.21
C GLY A 206 -15.89 -9.02 9.31
N GLU A 207 -15.16 -10.07 9.67
CA GLU A 207 -15.61 -11.10 10.61
C GLU A 207 -15.92 -10.57 12.03
N GLU A 208 -15.36 -9.42 12.41
CA GLU A 208 -15.55 -8.81 13.74
C GLU A 208 -16.86 -8.00 13.86
N GLY A 209 -17.58 -7.79 12.76
CA GLY A 209 -18.84 -7.04 12.72
C GLY A 209 -18.68 -5.58 13.13
N TYR A 210 -19.80 -4.93 13.49
CA TYR A 210 -19.83 -3.50 13.84
C TYR A 210 -18.97 -3.09 15.04
N ASP A 211 -18.70 -4.01 15.95
CA ASP A 211 -17.90 -3.75 17.16
C ASP A 211 -16.39 -3.86 16.93
N GLY A 212 -15.96 -4.34 15.76
CA GLY A 212 -14.57 -4.56 15.40
C GLY A 212 -14.14 -3.87 14.10
N ASP A 213 -13.23 -4.47 13.36
CA ASP A 213 -12.77 -3.98 12.06
C ASP A 213 -13.75 -4.37 10.95
N TYR A 214 -14.90 -3.66 10.92
CA TYR A 214 -16.02 -3.99 10.05
C TYR A 214 -15.80 -3.57 8.60
N THR A 215 -15.41 -2.31 8.36
CA THR A 215 -15.18 -1.79 7.00
C THR A 215 -13.72 -1.92 6.57
N HIS A 216 -12.81 -1.71 7.49
CA HIS A 216 -11.42 -1.36 7.21
C HIS A 216 -11.33 -0.31 6.08
N LEU A 217 -12.00 0.82 6.31
CA LEU A 217 -12.06 1.92 5.35
C LEU A 217 -10.65 2.51 5.18
N ASN A 218 -9.94 2.08 4.16
CA ASN A 218 -8.53 2.39 3.97
C ASN A 218 -8.25 3.57 3.03
N ASP A 219 -9.31 4.16 2.44
CA ASP A 219 -9.15 5.20 1.43
C ASP A 219 -10.41 6.05 1.25
N VAL A 220 -10.24 7.36 1.00
CA VAL A 220 -11.30 8.34 0.78
C VAL A 220 -10.88 9.43 -0.21
N ASP A 221 -11.30 9.33 -1.43
CA ASP A 221 -11.01 10.30 -2.48
C ASP A 221 -12.14 11.30 -2.71
N ALA A 222 -11.82 12.58 -2.81
CA ALA A 222 -12.78 13.60 -3.21
C ALA A 222 -12.99 13.66 -4.72
N VAL A 223 -14.22 13.49 -5.17
CA VAL A 223 -14.60 13.46 -6.57
C VAL A 223 -15.41 14.70 -6.96
N GLY A 224 -15.03 15.35 -8.09
CA GLY A 224 -15.77 16.48 -8.62
C GLY A 224 -15.72 17.74 -7.74
N GLY A 225 -14.62 17.97 -7.05
CA GLY A 225 -14.48 19.08 -6.11
C GLY A 225 -15.29 18.91 -4.85
N ASP A 226 -15.32 17.70 -4.31
CA ASP A 226 -16.09 17.23 -3.14
C ASP A 226 -17.63 17.09 -3.34
N GLU A 227 -18.09 16.90 -4.59
CA GLU A 227 -19.50 16.54 -4.84
C GLU A 227 -19.84 15.11 -4.43
N ALA A 228 -18.88 14.23 -4.49
CA ALA A 228 -18.96 12.83 -4.08
C ALA A 228 -17.64 12.36 -3.47
N PHE A 229 -17.67 11.23 -2.79
CA PHE A 229 -16.48 10.55 -2.27
C PHE A 229 -16.40 9.14 -2.83
N LEU A 230 -15.23 8.79 -3.37
CA LEU A 230 -14.87 7.41 -3.67
C LEU A 230 -14.32 6.82 -2.37
N LEU A 231 -14.87 5.70 -1.93
CA LEU A 231 -14.56 5.09 -0.65
C LEU A 231 -14.15 3.64 -0.85
N SER A 232 -13.13 3.20 -0.14
CA SER A 232 -12.60 1.84 -0.21
C SER A 232 -12.79 1.07 1.11
N PRO A 233 -13.99 0.59 1.44
CA PRO A 233 -14.19 -0.35 2.54
C PRO A 233 -13.59 -1.71 2.16
N ARG A 234 -12.33 -1.94 2.55
CA ARG A 234 -11.52 -3.10 2.18
C ARG A 234 -12.22 -4.42 2.52
N ASP A 235 -12.77 -4.52 3.72
CA ASP A 235 -13.34 -5.76 4.22
C ASP A 235 -14.73 -6.05 3.68
N PHE A 236 -15.31 -5.12 2.89
CA PHE A 236 -16.47 -5.36 2.06
C PHE A 236 -16.13 -5.95 0.69
N ASN A 237 -14.84 -5.97 0.32
CA ASN A 237 -14.41 -6.25 -1.05
C ASN A 237 -15.15 -5.37 -2.08
N ARG A 238 -15.28 -4.07 -1.76
CA ARG A 238 -16.04 -3.09 -2.56
C ARG A 238 -15.30 -1.78 -2.70
N VAL A 239 -15.58 -1.10 -3.80
CA VAL A 239 -15.36 0.34 -3.98
C VAL A 239 -16.73 0.99 -4.10
N VAL A 240 -16.95 2.08 -3.38
CA VAL A 240 -18.27 2.72 -3.27
C VAL A 240 -18.15 4.20 -3.62
N LEU A 241 -18.96 4.71 -4.56
CA LEU A 241 -19.10 6.15 -4.77
C LEU A 241 -20.31 6.67 -4.02
N VAL A 242 -20.10 7.59 -3.10
CA VAL A 242 -21.14 8.18 -2.26
C VAL A 242 -21.37 9.64 -2.64
N ASN A 243 -22.61 10.00 -2.97
CA ASN A 243 -22.99 11.39 -3.19
C ASN A 243 -22.98 12.17 -1.87
N ARG A 244 -22.21 13.25 -1.81
CA ARG A 244 -22.03 14.02 -0.58
C ARG A 244 -23.32 14.62 -0.06
N SER A 245 -24.12 15.25 -0.93
CA SER A 245 -25.31 15.99 -0.51
C SER A 245 -26.46 15.08 -0.10
N ARG A 246 -26.64 13.94 -0.82
CA ARG A 246 -27.72 12.98 -0.57
C ARG A 246 -27.32 11.91 0.46
N LYS A 247 -26.03 11.70 0.68
CA LYS A 247 -25.48 10.56 1.46
C LYS A 247 -25.99 9.20 0.94
N GLU A 248 -26.08 9.08 -0.38
CA GLU A 248 -26.55 7.88 -1.07
C GLU A 248 -25.43 7.31 -1.93
N VAL A 249 -25.38 5.99 -2.01
CA VAL A 249 -24.48 5.28 -2.93
C VAL A 249 -24.92 5.52 -4.36
N GLU A 250 -24.06 6.07 -5.21
CA GLU A 250 -24.33 6.23 -6.64
C GLU A 250 -24.07 4.92 -7.40
N TRP A 251 -23.02 4.21 -6.99
CA TRP A 251 -22.70 2.87 -7.49
C TRP A 251 -21.72 2.15 -6.57
N THR A 252 -21.65 0.84 -6.74
CA THR A 252 -20.71 -0.05 -6.05
C THR A 252 -20.02 -0.94 -7.07
N LEU A 253 -18.72 -1.18 -6.91
CA LEU A 253 -17.94 -2.19 -7.62
C LEU A 253 -17.49 -3.26 -6.63
N GLY A 254 -17.72 -4.53 -6.95
CA GLY A 254 -17.36 -5.66 -6.11
C GLY A 254 -18.42 -6.06 -5.09
N SER A 255 -18.19 -7.17 -4.42
CA SER A 255 -19.11 -7.78 -3.46
C SER A 255 -18.37 -8.67 -2.47
N GLN A 256 -18.85 -8.74 -1.23
CA GLN A 256 -18.33 -9.68 -0.23
C GLN A 256 -18.52 -11.15 -0.66
N ASP A 257 -19.57 -11.43 -1.42
CA ASP A 257 -19.87 -12.79 -1.87
C ASP A 257 -19.03 -13.23 -3.07
N ASP A 258 -18.43 -12.29 -3.82
CA ASP A 258 -17.59 -12.58 -4.99
C ASP A 258 -16.25 -11.86 -4.95
N THR A 259 -15.28 -12.50 -4.30
CA THR A 259 -13.89 -12.02 -4.23
C THR A 259 -13.10 -12.15 -5.55
N SER A 260 -13.70 -12.70 -6.61
CA SER A 260 -13.06 -12.77 -7.92
C SER A 260 -13.09 -11.44 -8.66
N VAL A 261 -14.05 -10.57 -8.35
CA VAL A 261 -14.12 -9.20 -8.87
C VAL A 261 -13.00 -8.38 -8.27
N ILE A 262 -13.03 -8.12 -6.96
CA ILE A 262 -11.92 -7.51 -6.19
C ILE A 262 -11.85 -8.15 -4.80
N HIS A 263 -10.66 -8.19 -4.20
CA HIS A 263 -10.45 -8.82 -2.90
C HIS A 263 -9.43 -8.05 -2.07
N GLY A 264 -9.89 -7.49 -0.95
CA GLY A 264 -9.05 -6.76 -0.01
C GLY A 264 -8.30 -5.60 -0.66
N GLN A 265 -8.99 -4.83 -1.49
CA GLN A 265 -8.47 -3.75 -2.31
C GLN A 265 -7.98 -2.57 -1.46
N HIS A 266 -7.10 -1.76 -2.05
CA HIS A 266 -6.61 -0.51 -1.51
C HIS A 266 -6.59 0.54 -2.62
N HIS A 267 -6.64 1.81 -2.26
CA HIS A 267 -6.46 3.02 -3.09
C HIS A 267 -7.01 2.87 -4.52
N PRO A 268 -8.35 2.79 -4.71
CA PRO A 268 -8.95 2.79 -6.03
C PRO A 268 -8.90 4.20 -6.64
N ALA A 269 -8.58 4.33 -7.91
CA ALA A 269 -8.57 5.61 -8.62
C ALA A 269 -9.73 5.72 -9.60
N LEU A 270 -10.53 6.78 -9.53
CA LEU A 270 -11.63 7.04 -10.46
C LEU A 270 -11.09 7.67 -11.76
N LEU A 271 -11.01 6.91 -12.83
CA LEU A 271 -10.52 7.36 -14.13
C LEU A 271 -11.57 8.13 -14.94
N SER A 272 -12.84 7.77 -14.81
CA SER A 272 -13.96 8.43 -15.49
C SER A 272 -15.22 8.33 -14.64
N ARG A 273 -15.99 9.42 -14.63
CA ARG A 273 -17.30 9.44 -13.94
C ARG A 273 -18.45 9.02 -14.87
N ASP A 274 -18.28 9.19 -16.19
CA ASP A 274 -19.29 8.84 -17.19
C ASP A 274 -18.67 8.26 -18.47
N PRO A 275 -18.80 6.97 -18.74
CA PRO A 275 -19.28 5.95 -17.79
C PRO A 275 -18.26 5.72 -16.65
N PRO A 276 -18.73 5.37 -15.45
CA PRO A 276 -17.84 5.09 -14.34
C PRO A 276 -16.76 4.08 -14.71
N THR A 277 -15.49 4.46 -14.48
CA THR A 277 -14.34 3.60 -14.77
C THR A 277 -13.35 3.75 -13.62
N VAL A 278 -13.00 2.63 -12.98
CA VAL A 278 -12.19 2.59 -11.76
C VAL A 278 -10.97 1.71 -11.99
N LEU A 279 -9.81 2.19 -11.59
CA LEU A 279 -8.57 1.42 -11.48
C LEU A 279 -8.40 0.99 -10.03
N VAL A 280 -8.01 -0.25 -9.76
CA VAL A 280 -7.99 -0.82 -8.42
C VAL A 280 -6.73 -1.65 -8.18
N GLY A 281 -6.07 -1.41 -7.04
CA GLY A 281 -5.10 -2.32 -6.46
C GLY A 281 -5.83 -3.51 -5.82
N ASP A 282 -6.03 -4.59 -6.59
CA ASP A 282 -6.73 -5.81 -6.16
C ASP A 282 -5.77 -6.70 -5.37
N SER A 283 -5.53 -6.28 -4.11
CA SER A 283 -4.35 -6.64 -3.32
C SER A 283 -4.25 -8.12 -3.01
N LEU A 284 -5.32 -8.76 -2.57
CA LEU A 284 -5.33 -10.18 -2.22
C LEU A 284 -5.44 -11.10 -3.45
N ASN A 285 -5.86 -10.57 -4.59
CA ASN A 285 -5.78 -11.24 -5.89
C ASN A 285 -4.45 -10.98 -6.61
N HIS A 286 -3.54 -10.19 -6.01
CA HIS A 286 -2.19 -9.92 -6.53
C HIS A 286 -2.16 -9.37 -7.95
N ARG A 287 -3.05 -8.43 -8.24
CA ARG A 287 -3.19 -7.82 -9.57
C ARG A 287 -3.64 -6.36 -9.46
N VAL A 288 -3.47 -5.63 -10.54
CA VAL A 288 -4.12 -4.33 -10.78
C VAL A 288 -5.18 -4.54 -11.85
N VAL A 289 -6.37 -3.98 -11.64
CA VAL A 289 -7.51 -4.15 -12.56
C VAL A 289 -8.17 -2.81 -12.86
N GLU A 290 -8.66 -2.65 -14.07
CA GLU A 290 -9.54 -1.55 -14.44
C GLU A 290 -10.91 -2.11 -14.81
N TYR A 291 -11.93 -1.59 -14.15
CA TYR A 291 -13.33 -1.90 -14.41
C TYR A 291 -14.06 -0.69 -14.98
N ARG A 292 -14.93 -0.93 -15.92
CA ARG A 292 -15.82 0.08 -16.52
C ARG A 292 -17.25 -0.37 -16.37
N ARG A 293 -18.12 0.52 -15.88
CA ARG A 293 -19.54 0.26 -15.80
C ARG A 293 -20.15 0.30 -17.20
N VAL A 294 -21.00 -0.68 -17.53
CA VAL A 294 -21.78 -0.75 -18.74
C VAL A 294 -23.25 -0.79 -18.36
N ALA A 295 -24.05 -0.06 -19.11
CA ALA A 295 -25.50 -0.06 -19.00
C ALA A 295 -26.08 -0.37 -20.38
N ASP A 296 -27.24 -0.99 -20.45
CA ASP A 296 -28.01 -1.12 -21.66
C ASP A 296 -28.66 0.22 -22.08
N GLU A 297 -29.44 0.20 -23.18
CA GLU A 297 -30.14 1.39 -23.67
C GLU A 297 -31.21 1.91 -22.69
N ASP A 298 -31.64 1.06 -21.74
CA ASP A 298 -32.64 1.37 -20.69
C ASP A 298 -31.96 1.83 -19.38
N GLY A 299 -30.60 1.76 -19.29
CA GLY A 299 -29.81 2.19 -18.14
C GLY A 299 -29.60 1.10 -17.10
N ASP A 300 -30.03 -0.14 -17.38
CA ASP A 300 -29.78 -1.30 -16.53
C ASP A 300 -28.39 -1.89 -16.76
N ALA A 301 -27.85 -2.53 -15.74
CA ALA A 301 -26.57 -3.21 -15.79
C ALA A 301 -26.62 -4.42 -16.73
N THR A 302 -25.69 -4.48 -17.70
CA THR A 302 -25.69 -5.49 -18.75
C THR A 302 -24.37 -6.19 -18.88
N ASP A 303 -23.98 -6.96 -17.90
CA ASP A 303 -22.90 -7.94 -18.02
C ASP A 303 -23.43 -9.36 -17.78
N GLU A 304 -22.54 -10.35 -17.98
CA GLU A 304 -22.91 -11.75 -17.78
C GLU A 304 -23.24 -12.07 -16.32
N ASP A 305 -22.76 -11.24 -15.36
CA ASP A 305 -22.91 -11.41 -13.92
C ASP A 305 -24.00 -10.50 -13.33
N GLY A 306 -24.53 -9.52 -14.10
CA GLY A 306 -25.68 -8.66 -13.75
C GLY A 306 -25.34 -7.48 -12.83
N ASP A 307 -24.06 -7.22 -12.53
CA ASP A 307 -23.60 -6.10 -11.71
C ASP A 307 -23.26 -4.83 -12.51
N GLY A 308 -23.22 -4.95 -13.83
CA GLY A 308 -22.93 -3.86 -14.76
C GLY A 308 -21.49 -3.47 -14.88
N TRP A 309 -20.55 -4.27 -14.39
CA TRP A 309 -19.12 -3.99 -14.47
C TRP A 309 -18.38 -4.93 -15.40
N VAL A 310 -17.58 -4.38 -16.31
CA VAL A 310 -16.71 -5.14 -17.23
C VAL A 310 -15.27 -4.80 -16.97
N ARG A 311 -14.46 -5.81 -16.74
CA ARG A 311 -13.02 -5.66 -16.59
C ARG A 311 -12.37 -5.31 -17.93
N THR A 312 -11.79 -4.12 -18.04
CA THR A 312 -11.22 -3.58 -19.27
C THR A 312 -9.71 -3.72 -19.36
N TRP A 313 -9.00 -3.85 -18.25
CA TRP A 313 -7.56 -4.03 -18.22
C TRP A 313 -7.13 -4.83 -16.98
N THR A 314 -6.03 -5.54 -17.08
CA THR A 314 -5.43 -6.29 -15.97
C THR A 314 -3.91 -6.31 -16.10
N TYR A 315 -3.22 -6.11 -15.00
CA TYR A 315 -1.78 -6.31 -14.89
C TYR A 315 -1.46 -7.21 -13.68
N ILE A 316 -0.61 -8.22 -13.89
CA ILE A 316 -0.22 -9.22 -12.90
C ILE A 316 1.31 -9.33 -12.70
N GLY A 317 2.08 -8.47 -13.37
CA GLY A 317 3.53 -8.40 -13.21
C GLY A 317 4.31 -9.58 -13.79
N MET A 318 3.83 -10.23 -14.84
CA MET A 318 4.50 -11.42 -15.41
C MET A 318 5.95 -11.17 -15.85
N ASP A 319 6.23 -9.97 -16.32
CA ASP A 319 7.55 -9.54 -16.80
C ASP A 319 8.55 -9.23 -15.68
N VAL A 320 8.05 -9.09 -14.44
CA VAL A 320 8.85 -8.75 -13.26
C VAL A 320 8.71 -9.77 -12.12
N GLY A 321 8.25 -10.99 -12.44
CA GLY A 321 8.15 -12.09 -11.49
C GLY A 321 6.85 -12.14 -10.66
N GLY A 322 5.85 -11.39 -11.06
CA GLY A 322 4.53 -11.30 -10.41
C GLY A 322 4.40 -10.13 -9.44
N LEU A 323 3.17 -9.65 -9.28
CA LEU A 323 2.82 -8.71 -8.22
C LEU A 323 2.61 -9.45 -6.89
N ASN A 324 2.84 -8.78 -5.79
CA ASN A 324 2.60 -9.30 -4.47
C ASN A 324 1.96 -8.23 -3.58
N TRP A 325 0.64 -8.30 -3.41
CA TRP A 325 -0.12 -7.40 -2.57
C TRP A 325 0.01 -5.92 -3.00
N PRO A 326 -0.31 -5.58 -4.27
CA PRO A 326 -0.32 -4.19 -4.71
C PRO A 326 -1.35 -3.40 -3.90
N ARG A 327 -0.98 -2.22 -3.43
CA ARG A 327 -1.86 -1.38 -2.64
C ARG A 327 -2.30 -0.16 -3.41
N ASP A 328 -1.38 0.64 -3.89
CA ASP A 328 -1.69 1.89 -4.52
C ASP A 328 -1.46 1.86 -6.04
N VAL A 329 -2.34 2.54 -6.81
CA VAL A 329 -2.34 2.48 -8.27
C VAL A 329 -2.86 3.77 -8.89
N HIS A 330 -2.08 4.38 -9.78
CA HIS A 330 -2.46 5.59 -10.49
C HIS A 330 -2.30 5.45 -12.00
N ARG A 331 -3.29 5.90 -12.78
CA ARG A 331 -3.16 6.05 -14.22
C ARG A 331 -2.59 7.43 -14.54
N LEU A 332 -1.35 7.44 -15.02
CA LEU A 332 -0.64 8.67 -15.38
C LEU A 332 -1.17 9.29 -16.69
N PRO A 333 -1.00 10.62 -16.89
CA PRO A 333 -1.45 11.29 -18.13
C PRO A 333 -0.84 10.74 -19.42
N ASN A 334 0.36 10.14 -19.35
CA ASN A 334 1.01 9.48 -20.48
C ASN A 334 0.42 8.11 -20.83
N GLY A 335 -0.57 7.65 -20.06
CA GLY A 335 -1.25 6.35 -20.22
C GLY A 335 -0.58 5.20 -19.47
N ASN A 336 0.60 5.38 -18.89
CA ASN A 336 1.21 4.38 -18.03
C ASN A 336 0.46 4.28 -16.69
N THR A 337 0.65 3.16 -15.99
CA THR A 337 0.11 2.92 -14.65
C THR A 337 1.25 2.86 -13.65
N LEU A 338 1.21 3.72 -12.64
CA LEU A 338 2.07 3.63 -11.46
C LEU A 338 1.47 2.58 -10.53
N VAL A 339 2.29 1.72 -9.93
CA VAL A 339 1.85 0.61 -9.09
C VAL A 339 2.76 0.48 -7.89
N MET A 340 2.22 0.53 -6.71
CA MET A 340 2.88 0.14 -5.47
C MET A 340 2.78 -1.37 -5.27
N ASP A 341 3.86 -2.09 -5.50
CA ASP A 341 3.95 -3.55 -5.31
C ASP A 341 4.51 -3.87 -3.91
N THR A 342 3.67 -3.62 -2.90
CA THR A 342 4.02 -3.59 -1.48
C THR A 342 4.73 -4.85 -0.98
N GLY A 343 4.22 -6.02 -1.33
CA GLY A 343 4.80 -7.28 -0.84
C GLY A 343 6.13 -7.65 -1.50
N ASN A 344 6.56 -6.89 -2.50
CA ASN A 344 7.86 -7.00 -3.15
C ASN A 344 8.75 -5.77 -2.88
N ASP A 345 8.35 -4.86 -2.01
CA ASP A 345 9.08 -3.64 -1.59
C ASP A 345 9.55 -2.79 -2.81
N ARG A 346 8.64 -2.54 -3.77
CA ARG A 346 8.99 -1.80 -5.00
C ARG A 346 7.84 -1.02 -5.60
N VAL A 347 8.20 -0.01 -6.39
CA VAL A 347 7.31 0.74 -7.26
C VAL A 347 7.55 0.36 -8.72
N LEU A 348 6.49 0.22 -9.49
CA LEU A 348 6.54 -0.05 -10.93
C LEU A 348 5.83 1.04 -11.71
N GLU A 349 6.32 1.37 -12.90
CA GLU A 349 5.55 2.07 -13.92
C GLU A 349 5.33 1.13 -15.10
N VAL A 350 4.07 0.93 -15.47
CA VAL A 350 3.62 -0.09 -16.43
C VAL A 350 2.98 0.58 -17.63
N ALA A 351 3.49 0.31 -18.81
CA ALA A 351 2.89 0.79 -20.05
C ALA A 351 1.51 0.16 -20.31
N PRO A 352 0.65 0.78 -21.14
CA PRO A 352 -0.70 0.26 -21.45
C PRO A 352 -0.74 -1.18 -21.95
N ASN A 353 0.32 -1.64 -22.59
CA ASN A 353 0.46 -3.00 -23.09
C ASN A 353 0.86 -4.04 -22.02
N GLY A 354 0.99 -3.62 -20.76
CA GLY A 354 1.38 -4.48 -19.65
C GLY A 354 2.88 -4.73 -19.52
N THR A 355 3.73 -3.93 -20.19
CA THR A 355 5.18 -4.01 -20.02
C THR A 355 5.63 -3.04 -18.92
N THR A 356 6.42 -3.49 -17.97
CA THR A 356 7.07 -2.64 -16.98
C THR A 356 8.15 -1.79 -17.66
N VAL A 357 8.04 -0.47 -17.56
CA VAL A 357 8.98 0.48 -18.17
C VAL A 357 9.90 1.14 -17.16
N TRP A 358 9.54 1.12 -15.89
CA TRP A 358 10.35 1.65 -14.80
C TRP A 358 10.11 0.84 -13.52
N THR A 359 11.14 0.67 -12.69
CA THR A 359 11.09 -0.01 -11.40
C THR A 359 11.99 0.73 -10.40
N TYR A 360 11.53 0.89 -9.18
CA TYR A 360 12.29 1.41 -8.06
C TYR A 360 12.13 0.50 -6.85
N GLU A 361 13.24 0.01 -6.30
CA GLU A 361 13.26 -0.71 -5.02
C GLU A 361 13.23 0.33 -3.90
N THR A 362 12.27 0.22 -2.99
CA THR A 362 11.99 1.20 -1.96
C THR A 362 12.14 0.63 -0.55
N MET A 363 11.81 1.45 0.45
CA MET A 363 11.76 1.04 1.86
C MET A 363 10.83 -0.15 2.06
N PRO A 364 11.02 -0.94 3.13
CA PRO A 364 10.20 -2.11 3.41
C PRO A 364 8.72 -1.78 3.71
N ASN A 365 7.84 -2.62 3.18
CA ASN A 365 6.40 -2.51 3.34
C ASN A 365 5.87 -1.12 2.92
N PRO A 366 6.16 -0.68 1.68
CA PRO A 366 5.67 0.58 1.16
C PRO A 366 4.14 0.57 1.10
N TYR A 367 3.53 1.76 1.19
CA TYR A 367 2.08 1.87 1.27
C TYR A 367 1.48 2.67 0.12
N ASP A 368 1.98 3.86 -0.13
CA ASP A 368 1.48 4.82 -1.08
C ASP A 368 2.58 5.32 -2.04
N VAL A 369 2.23 5.74 -3.26
CA VAL A 369 3.16 6.26 -4.27
C VAL A 369 2.53 7.30 -5.20
N ASP A 370 3.11 8.48 -5.24
CA ASP A 370 2.69 9.55 -6.12
C ASP A 370 3.76 10.02 -7.10
N ARG A 371 3.35 10.38 -8.31
CA ARG A 371 4.13 11.30 -9.15
C ARG A 371 3.86 12.72 -8.68
N TYR A 372 4.85 13.36 -8.06
CA TYR A 372 4.70 14.68 -7.43
C TYR A 372 3.95 15.70 -8.27
N ALA A 373 4.24 15.78 -9.58
CA ALA A 373 3.60 16.72 -10.50
C ALA A 373 2.13 16.40 -10.81
N HIS A 374 1.65 15.23 -10.47
CA HIS A 374 0.31 14.77 -10.83
C HIS A 374 -0.59 14.56 -9.61
N GLY A 375 0.00 14.37 -8.42
CA GLY A 375 -0.70 14.06 -7.19
C GLY A 375 -1.43 12.72 -7.25
N GLU A 376 -2.23 12.47 -6.27
CA GLU A 376 -2.98 11.25 -6.05
C GLU A 376 -3.98 10.91 -7.17
N GLN A 377 -4.58 11.92 -7.81
CA GLN A 377 -5.54 11.71 -8.90
C GLN A 377 -5.05 12.27 -10.23
N PRO A 378 -4.07 11.62 -10.90
CA PRO A 378 -3.43 12.15 -12.09
C PRO A 378 -4.33 12.21 -13.33
N ARG A 379 -5.58 11.71 -13.28
CA ARG A 379 -6.60 11.74 -14.34
C ARG A 379 -6.09 11.25 -15.70
N GLY A 380 -5.37 10.14 -15.68
CA GLY A 380 -4.89 9.51 -16.90
C GLY A 380 -6.02 8.83 -17.69
N PRO A 381 -5.75 8.47 -18.95
CA PRO A 381 -6.76 7.90 -19.85
C PRO A 381 -7.17 6.48 -19.43
N THR A 382 -8.43 6.14 -19.66
CA THR A 382 -8.95 4.77 -19.49
C THR A 382 -8.30 3.81 -20.51
N ALA A 383 -8.30 2.50 -20.20
CA ALA A 383 -7.83 1.49 -21.13
C ALA A 383 -8.59 1.50 -22.49
N ARG A 384 -9.84 1.95 -22.50
CA ARG A 384 -10.63 2.12 -23.71
C ARG A 384 -10.10 3.26 -24.59
N GLU A 385 -9.83 4.42 -23.98
CA GLU A 385 -9.26 5.58 -24.68
C GLU A 385 -7.88 5.25 -25.24
N LEU A 386 -7.06 4.55 -24.50
CA LEU A 386 -5.74 4.06 -24.94
C LEU A 386 -5.83 3.14 -26.16
N ARG A 387 -6.85 2.28 -26.23
CA ARG A 387 -7.06 1.37 -27.40
C ARG A 387 -7.54 2.13 -28.64
N THR A 388 -8.38 3.14 -28.51
CA THR A 388 -8.87 3.95 -29.63
C THR A 388 -7.81 4.92 -30.14
N GLY A 389 -6.78 5.22 -29.36
CA GLY A 389 -5.66 6.11 -29.69
C GLY A 389 -4.43 5.43 -30.30
N ASN A 390 -4.55 4.32 -31.06
CA ASN A 390 -3.43 3.58 -31.66
C ASN A 390 -2.48 2.81 -30.71
N ALA A 391 -2.84 2.60 -29.48
CA ALA A 391 -2.07 1.72 -28.59
C ALA A 391 -2.37 0.24 -28.92
N THR A 392 -1.43 -0.44 -29.56
CA THR A 392 -1.53 -1.88 -29.91
C THR A 392 -1.16 -2.78 -28.72
N GLY A 393 -1.84 -2.65 -27.58
CA GLY A 393 -1.66 -3.53 -26.45
C GLY A 393 -2.82 -4.53 -26.34
N THR A 394 -2.54 -5.82 -26.34
CA THR A 394 -3.53 -6.84 -25.97
C THR A 394 -3.64 -6.81 -24.44
N PRO A 395 -4.85 -6.67 -23.86
CA PRO A 395 -5.00 -6.73 -22.41
C PRO A 395 -4.46 -8.08 -21.89
N ALA A 396 -3.63 -8.05 -20.87
CA ALA A 396 -3.24 -9.27 -20.20
C ALA A 396 -4.49 -9.86 -19.51
N THR A 397 -5.02 -10.95 -20.03
CA THR A 397 -6.09 -11.71 -19.38
C THR A 397 -5.44 -12.78 -18.51
N GLY A 398 -5.32 -12.54 -17.22
CA GLY A 398 -4.77 -13.51 -16.27
C GLY A 398 -5.32 -13.30 -14.87
N THR A 399 -5.59 -14.39 -14.17
CA THR A 399 -5.70 -14.36 -12.71
C THR A 399 -4.29 -14.44 -12.16
N GLY A 400 -3.87 -13.44 -11.38
CA GLY A 400 -2.59 -13.48 -10.67
C GLY A 400 -2.57 -14.67 -9.71
N SER A 401 -1.60 -15.56 -9.84
CA SER A 401 -1.34 -16.59 -8.84
C SER A 401 0.01 -16.33 -8.21
N VAL A 402 0.03 -15.94 -6.97
CA VAL A 402 1.27 -15.85 -6.19
C VAL A 402 1.67 -17.26 -5.77
N SER A 403 2.96 -17.57 -5.91
CA SER A 403 3.44 -18.86 -5.45
C SER A 403 3.24 -18.98 -3.93
N VAL A 404 3.01 -20.20 -3.44
CA VAL A 404 2.92 -20.47 -1.99
C VAL A 404 4.13 -19.91 -1.24
N ILE A 405 5.30 -19.91 -1.87
CA ILE A 405 6.55 -19.38 -1.32
C ILE A 405 6.47 -17.86 -1.14
N ASP A 406 5.93 -17.13 -2.12
CA ASP A 406 5.80 -15.67 -2.03
C ASP A 406 4.82 -15.26 -0.94
N ARG A 407 3.72 -16.02 -0.80
CA ARG A 407 2.77 -15.83 0.29
C ARG A 407 3.42 -16.00 1.68
N TYR A 408 4.22 -17.06 1.87
CA TYR A 408 4.92 -17.27 3.13
C TYR A 408 6.07 -16.29 3.35
N HIS A 409 6.79 -15.86 2.31
CA HIS A 409 7.80 -14.82 2.40
C HIS A 409 7.19 -13.49 2.88
N ARG A 410 6.05 -13.08 2.32
CA ARG A 410 5.31 -11.91 2.75
C ARG A 410 4.92 -11.99 4.24
N LEU A 411 4.29 -13.12 4.66
CA LEU A 411 3.93 -13.32 6.07
C LEU A 411 5.17 -13.31 6.98
N ALA A 412 6.28 -13.88 6.54
CA ALA A 412 7.54 -13.86 7.27
C ALA A 412 8.14 -12.45 7.38
N GLY A 413 7.86 -11.57 6.43
CA GLY A 413 8.28 -10.16 6.44
C GLY A 413 7.76 -9.38 7.65
N TRP A 414 6.66 -9.81 8.28
CA TRP A 414 6.17 -9.21 9.52
C TRP A 414 6.99 -9.56 10.78
N VAL A 415 7.82 -10.61 10.70
CA VAL A 415 8.60 -11.13 11.85
C VAL A 415 10.10 -11.23 11.56
N LEU A 416 10.51 -11.19 10.30
CA LEU A 416 11.91 -11.25 9.89
C LEU A 416 12.44 -9.85 9.56
N PRO A 417 13.72 -9.56 9.85
CA PRO A 417 14.35 -8.29 9.45
C PRO A 417 14.29 -8.04 7.94
N ALA A 418 14.26 -6.78 7.52
CA ALA A 418 14.15 -6.33 6.13
C ALA A 418 15.20 -6.93 5.19
N TRP A 419 16.42 -7.09 5.68
CA TRP A 419 17.52 -7.67 4.90
C TRP A 419 17.33 -9.17 4.57
N VAL A 420 16.32 -9.85 5.13
CA VAL A 420 15.95 -11.22 4.76
C VAL A 420 15.07 -11.19 3.52
N GLY A 421 15.61 -10.81 2.40
CA GLY A 421 14.94 -10.86 1.11
C GLY A 421 14.59 -12.31 0.68
N LYS A 422 13.81 -12.45 -0.39
CA LYS A 422 13.32 -13.75 -0.90
C LYS A 422 14.41 -14.84 -1.06
N PRO A 423 15.62 -14.55 -1.59
CA PRO A 423 16.67 -15.57 -1.69
C PRO A 423 17.15 -16.07 -0.32
N ALA A 424 17.28 -15.17 0.65
CA ALA A 424 17.67 -15.50 2.02
C ALA A 424 16.59 -16.33 2.72
N PHE A 425 15.32 -15.95 2.58
CA PHE A 425 14.17 -16.70 3.08
C PHE A 425 14.12 -18.13 2.53
N LEU A 426 14.26 -18.30 1.21
CA LEU A 426 14.34 -19.62 0.58
C LEU A 426 15.50 -20.46 1.10
N GLY A 427 16.64 -19.84 1.33
CA GLY A 427 17.81 -20.46 1.93
C GLY A 427 17.52 -20.96 3.35
N LEU A 428 16.86 -20.16 4.19
CA LEU A 428 16.47 -20.54 5.56
C LEU A 428 15.48 -21.70 5.56
N VAL A 429 14.44 -21.66 4.72
CA VAL A 429 13.46 -22.75 4.59
C VAL A 429 14.14 -24.04 4.14
N GLY A 430 14.99 -23.99 3.10
CA GLY A 430 15.72 -25.14 2.60
C GLY A 430 16.67 -25.74 3.64
N ALA A 431 17.38 -24.87 4.39
CA ALA A 431 18.26 -25.28 5.49
C ALA A 431 17.46 -25.98 6.60
N GLY A 432 16.28 -25.43 6.96
CA GLY A 432 15.38 -26.03 7.93
C GLY A 432 14.90 -27.42 7.54
N VAL A 433 14.45 -27.59 6.30
CA VAL A 433 14.01 -28.90 5.75
C VAL A 433 15.15 -29.93 5.81
N LEU A 434 16.37 -29.53 5.40
CA LEU A 434 17.53 -30.42 5.46
C LEU A 434 17.91 -30.79 6.90
N ALA A 435 17.85 -29.85 7.82
CA ALA A 435 18.17 -30.09 9.23
C ALA A 435 17.16 -31.06 9.88
N VAL A 436 15.86 -30.89 9.61
CA VAL A 436 14.81 -31.79 10.08
C VAL A 436 14.97 -33.20 9.47
N GLY A 437 15.17 -33.28 8.15
CA GLY A 437 15.40 -34.56 7.48
C GLY A 437 16.62 -35.31 8.04
N TRP A 438 17.70 -34.60 8.29
CA TRP A 438 18.89 -35.17 8.92
C TRP A 438 18.61 -35.65 10.35
N ALA A 439 17.94 -34.85 11.18
CA ALA A 439 17.59 -35.23 12.55
C ALA A 439 16.72 -36.51 12.59
N LEU A 440 15.73 -36.61 11.70
CA LEU A 440 14.88 -37.81 11.57
C LEU A 440 15.69 -39.05 11.17
N THR A 441 16.62 -38.89 10.21
CA THR A 441 17.51 -39.96 9.74
C THR A 441 18.40 -40.47 10.88
N GLU A 442 19.03 -39.57 11.62
CA GLU A 442 19.87 -39.91 12.78
C GLU A 442 19.06 -40.59 13.90
N ALA A 443 17.83 -40.11 14.16
CA ALA A 443 16.93 -40.74 15.14
C ALA A 443 16.58 -42.17 14.70
N GLY A 444 16.21 -42.41 13.45
CA GLY A 444 15.92 -43.72 12.89
C GLY A 444 17.11 -44.67 12.98
N LEU A 445 18.33 -44.19 12.69
CA LEU A 445 19.56 -44.99 12.82
C LEU A 445 19.87 -45.35 14.28
N ARG A 446 19.59 -44.47 15.24
CA ARG A 446 19.76 -44.75 16.65
C ARG A 446 18.78 -45.82 17.17
N VAL A 447 17.52 -45.77 16.72
CA VAL A 447 16.52 -46.79 17.03
C VAL A 447 16.95 -48.15 16.49
N ARG A 448 17.37 -48.23 15.21
CA ARG A 448 17.85 -49.47 14.58
C ARG A 448 19.09 -50.08 15.24
N ARG A 449 19.93 -49.29 15.94
CA ARG A 449 21.11 -49.78 16.67
C ARG A 449 20.78 -50.27 18.07
N ARG A 450 19.56 -50.00 18.55
CA ARG A 450 19.09 -50.42 19.89
C ARG A 450 18.16 -51.65 19.81
N LEU A 451 17.67 -51.97 18.62
CA LEU A 451 17.00 -53.24 18.28
C LEU A 451 18.01 -54.23 17.75
#